data_3e6a2a1974c889ef4bfb3ce79831e1de
#
_entry.id   3e6a2a1974c889ef4bfb3ce79831e1de
#
_cell.length_a   1.000
_cell.length_b   1.000
_cell.length_c   1.000
_cell.angle_alpha   90.00
_cell.angle_beta   90.00
_cell.angle_gamma   90.00
#
_symmetry.space_group_name_H-M   'P 1'
#
loop_
_entity.id
_entity.type
_entity.pdbx_description
1 polymer ?
#
loop_
_entity_poly.entity_id
_entity_poly.type
_entity_poly.pdbx_seq_one_letter_code
_entity_poly.pdbx_strand_id
1 'polypeptide(L)'
;MIRSVRTDSTTAKPFFFLLATLFSLAPPAAAGQSNTTKPGSWSGILVSSACNADEAFAESPECLKNVPGAKLSLYDDTNRVMYGLEPQESVTAHLGDTETVRGTLDGSTIQIASIELMSIGLATGQKAPVFSARDQFGRVQTLESLKGANGTALLFFRSADW
;
A
#
# COMPACT_ATOMS: atom_id res chain seq x y z
N MET A 1 58.88 47.99 -21.29
CA MET A 1 58.77 48.65 -22.62
C MET A 1 57.33 49.02 -22.84
N ILE A 2 57.08 50.32 -22.82
CA ILE A 2 55.83 51.01 -22.97
C ILE A 2 55.49 51.10 -24.44
N ARG A 3 54.27 50.82 -24.86
CA ARG A 3 53.68 51.48 -26.04
C ARG A 3 52.17 51.66 -25.88
N SER A 4 51.85 52.88 -25.65
CA SER A 4 50.58 53.55 -25.82
C SER A 4 50.24 53.68 -27.31
N VAL A 5 48.96 53.44 -27.68
CA VAL A 5 48.38 53.99 -28.91
C VAL A 5 46.98 54.51 -28.59
N ARG A 6 46.82 55.70 -29.03
CA ARG A 6 45.77 56.70 -28.79
C ARG A 6 44.58 56.53 -29.74
N THR A 7 43.41 56.70 -29.22
CA THR A 7 42.24 57.38 -29.74
C THR A 7 41.93 57.47 -31.24
N ASP A 8 40.72 57.14 -31.60
CA ASP A 8 39.93 58.08 -32.39
C ASP A 8 38.40 57.92 -32.09
N SER A 9 37.85 59.09 -31.87
CA SER A 9 36.46 59.35 -31.57
C SER A 9 35.69 59.55 -32.88
N THR A 10 34.69 58.72 -33.15
CA THR A 10 33.78 58.99 -34.23
C THR A 10 32.32 58.96 -33.67
N THR A 11 31.80 60.13 -33.60
CA THR A 11 30.43 60.44 -33.21
C THR A 11 29.44 59.94 -34.23
N ALA A 12 28.61 58.95 -33.85
CA ALA A 12 27.44 58.52 -34.63
C ALA A 12 26.18 58.66 -33.78
N LYS A 13 25.23 59.38 -34.28
CA LYS A 13 23.94 59.73 -33.66
C LYS A 13 23.09 58.51 -33.35
N PRO A 14 22.36 58.47 -32.24
CA PRO A 14 21.45 57.37 -31.94
C PRO A 14 20.15 57.52 -32.74
N PHE A 15 19.87 56.53 -33.58
CA PHE A 15 18.55 56.31 -34.13
C PHE A 15 17.77 55.50 -33.08
N PHE A 16 16.82 56.16 -32.46
CA PHE A 16 15.89 55.55 -31.51
C PHE A 16 14.89 54.67 -32.29
N PHE A 17 15.15 53.38 -32.37
CA PHE A 17 14.12 52.41 -32.74
C PHE A 17 13.42 51.95 -31.45
N LEU A 18 12.21 52.43 -31.25
CA LEU A 18 11.31 52.00 -30.19
C LEU A 18 10.73 50.66 -30.58
N LEU A 19 11.40 49.57 -30.19
CA LEU A 19 10.86 48.22 -30.33
C LEU A 19 9.95 47.94 -29.14
N ALA A 20 8.64 48.13 -29.31
CA ALA A 20 7.64 47.71 -28.34
C ALA A 20 7.56 46.19 -28.31
N THR A 21 8.27 45.57 -27.38
CA THR A 21 8.10 44.16 -27.08
C THR A 21 6.82 43.98 -26.28
N LEU A 22 5.76 43.48 -26.94
CA LEU A 22 4.57 42.98 -26.30
C LEU A 22 4.97 41.69 -25.52
N PHE A 23 5.19 41.89 -24.22
CA PHE A 23 5.35 40.77 -23.29
C PHE A 23 3.96 40.13 -23.10
N SER A 24 3.71 39.03 -23.84
CA SER A 24 2.52 38.24 -23.66
C SER A 24 2.69 37.45 -22.34
N LEU A 25 2.06 37.90 -21.25
CA LEU A 25 1.90 37.10 -20.03
C LEU A 25 0.94 35.95 -20.33
N ALA A 26 1.48 34.84 -20.73
CA ALA A 26 0.73 33.56 -20.67
C ALA A 26 0.55 33.19 -19.20
N PRO A 27 -0.67 32.91 -18.73
CA PRO A 27 -0.86 32.39 -17.38
C PRO A 27 -0.12 31.06 -17.23
N PRO A 28 0.51 30.77 -16.07
CA PRO A 28 1.10 29.47 -15.83
C PRO A 28 -0.03 28.43 -15.94
N ALA A 29 0.12 27.49 -16.86
CA ALA A 29 -0.74 26.32 -16.90
C ALA A 29 -0.59 25.62 -15.55
N ALA A 30 -1.66 25.62 -14.76
CA ALA A 30 -1.74 24.81 -13.55
C ALA A 30 -1.54 23.36 -14.01
N ALA A 31 -0.36 22.81 -13.71
CA ALA A 31 -0.11 21.39 -13.85
C ALA A 31 -1.09 20.70 -12.89
N GLY A 32 -2.21 20.25 -13.42
CA GLY A 32 -3.12 19.37 -12.71
C GLY A 32 -2.32 18.15 -12.30
N GLN A 33 -2.13 17.97 -11.01
CA GLN A 33 -1.63 16.71 -10.46
C GLN A 33 -2.66 15.66 -10.85
N SER A 34 -2.35 14.87 -11.86
CA SER A 34 -3.09 13.66 -12.17
C SER A 34 -2.87 12.73 -10.98
N ASN A 35 -3.80 12.70 -10.02
CA ASN A 35 -3.90 11.62 -9.08
C ASN A 35 -4.13 10.35 -9.90
N THR A 36 -3.06 9.63 -10.16
CA THR A 36 -3.12 8.33 -10.84
C THR A 36 -3.70 7.35 -9.83
N THR A 37 -5.02 7.27 -9.79
CA THR A 37 -5.75 6.22 -9.08
C THR A 37 -5.38 4.90 -9.73
N LYS A 38 -4.52 4.13 -9.06
CA LYS A 38 -4.06 2.84 -9.55
C LYS A 38 -4.98 1.75 -8.98
N PRO A 39 -5.66 0.97 -9.83
CA PRO A 39 -6.38 -0.20 -9.35
C PRO A 39 -5.41 -1.20 -8.75
N GLY A 40 -5.82 -1.84 -7.65
CA GLY A 40 -4.99 -2.75 -6.89
C GLY A 40 -5.81 -3.72 -6.04
N SER A 41 -5.08 -4.57 -5.34
CA SER A 41 -5.60 -5.51 -4.37
C SER A 41 -4.71 -5.46 -3.13
N TRP A 42 -5.31 -5.33 -1.96
CA TRP A 42 -4.64 -5.24 -0.67
C TRP A 42 -5.23 -6.28 0.26
N SER A 43 -4.39 -7.00 0.96
CA SER A 43 -4.82 -7.99 1.95
C SER A 43 -4.35 -7.59 3.33
N GLY A 44 -5.16 -7.82 4.34
CA GLY A 44 -4.85 -7.47 5.71
C GLY A 44 -6.03 -7.71 6.65
N ILE A 45 -5.86 -7.28 7.89
CA ILE A 45 -6.90 -7.34 8.91
C ILE A 45 -7.64 -5.99 9.00
N LEU A 46 -8.94 -6.06 9.19
CA LEU A 46 -9.78 -4.88 9.42
C LEU A 46 -9.74 -4.47 10.88
N VAL A 47 -9.26 -3.27 11.14
CA VAL A 47 -9.06 -2.72 12.48
C VAL A 47 -9.73 -1.35 12.62
N SER A 48 -9.96 -0.95 13.85
CA SER A 48 -10.46 0.40 14.16
C SER A 48 -9.45 1.46 13.73
N SER A 49 -9.88 2.53 13.10
CA SER A 49 -9.04 3.69 12.79
C SER A 49 -8.54 4.46 14.02
N ALA A 50 -9.01 4.11 15.21
CA ALA A 50 -8.46 4.60 16.48
C ALA A 50 -7.13 3.93 16.84
N CYS A 51 -6.78 2.83 16.17
CA CYS A 51 -5.54 2.07 16.28
C CYS A 51 -4.51 2.61 15.29
N ASN A 52 -3.24 2.60 15.64
CA ASN A 52 -2.15 2.88 14.74
C ASN A 52 -1.46 1.60 14.25
N ALA A 53 -0.54 1.72 13.29
CA ALA A 53 0.12 0.57 12.68
C ALA A 53 0.97 -0.25 13.67
N ASP A 54 1.59 0.39 14.67
CA ASP A 54 2.41 -0.30 15.67
C ASP A 54 1.53 -1.10 16.66
N GLU A 55 0.39 -0.53 17.04
CA GLU A 55 -0.62 -1.22 17.86
C GLU A 55 -1.25 -2.39 17.12
N ALA A 56 -1.53 -2.22 15.82
CA ALA A 56 -2.05 -3.29 14.98
C ALA A 56 -1.02 -4.41 14.81
N PHE A 57 0.26 -4.07 14.64
CA PHE A 57 1.35 -5.04 14.59
C PHE A 57 1.53 -5.81 15.90
N ALA A 58 1.34 -5.15 17.05
CA ALA A 58 1.39 -5.76 18.37
C ALA A 58 0.10 -6.53 18.73
N GLU A 59 -0.85 -6.66 17.79
CA GLU A 59 -2.16 -7.32 17.99
C GLU A 59 -2.91 -6.77 19.22
N SER A 60 -2.84 -5.44 19.42
CA SER A 60 -3.49 -4.79 20.55
C SER A 60 -5.01 -5.04 20.52
N PRO A 61 -5.62 -5.47 21.64
CA PRO A 61 -7.07 -5.68 21.69
C PRO A 61 -7.86 -4.39 21.45
N GLU A 62 -7.25 -3.21 21.61
CA GLU A 62 -7.88 -1.92 21.31
C GLU A 62 -8.21 -1.78 19.82
N CYS A 63 -7.39 -2.40 18.95
CA CYS A 63 -7.58 -2.38 17.50
C CYS A 63 -8.85 -3.09 17.05
N LEU A 64 -9.34 -4.04 17.85
CA LEU A 64 -10.55 -4.82 17.59
C LEU A 64 -11.77 -4.32 18.35
N LYS A 65 -11.63 -3.22 19.07
CA LYS A 65 -12.78 -2.61 19.75
C LYS A 65 -13.66 -1.85 18.78
N ASN A 66 -14.94 -2.18 18.81
CA ASN A 66 -15.95 -1.39 18.12
C ASN A 66 -16.16 -0.07 18.89
N VAL A 67 -15.51 0.99 18.41
CA VAL A 67 -15.64 2.33 18.98
C VAL A 67 -16.73 3.08 18.20
N PRO A 68 -17.81 3.53 18.84
CA PRO A 68 -18.86 4.25 18.16
C PRO A 68 -18.31 5.47 17.40
N GLY A 69 -18.61 5.53 16.09
CA GLY A 69 -18.15 6.61 15.21
C GLY A 69 -16.71 6.48 14.70
N ALA A 70 -15.93 5.49 15.14
CA ALA A 70 -14.66 5.19 14.51
C ALA A 70 -14.87 4.53 13.14
N LYS A 71 -14.05 4.90 12.18
CA LYS A 71 -13.97 4.24 10.87
C LYS A 71 -13.18 2.94 10.99
N LEU A 72 -13.31 2.05 10.02
CA LEU A 72 -12.44 0.89 9.86
C LEU A 72 -11.33 1.21 8.86
N SER A 73 -10.18 0.60 9.10
CA SER A 73 -9.00 0.66 8.25
C SER A 73 -8.48 -0.74 7.98
N LEU A 74 -7.86 -0.95 6.83
CA LEU A 74 -7.15 -2.19 6.51
C LEU A 74 -5.71 -2.06 6.99
N TYR A 75 -5.28 -2.95 7.86
CA TYR A 75 -3.89 -3.09 8.25
C TYR A 75 -3.23 -4.19 7.42
N ASP A 76 -2.30 -3.78 6.55
CA ASP A 76 -1.42 -4.68 5.79
C ASP A 76 -0.22 -5.04 6.68
N ASP A 77 -0.21 -6.25 7.20
CA ASP A 77 0.82 -6.77 8.11
C ASP A 77 2.17 -6.99 7.41
N THR A 78 2.14 -7.26 6.11
CA THR A 78 3.35 -7.47 5.31
C THR A 78 4.15 -6.19 5.12
N ASN A 79 3.46 -5.09 4.82
CA ASN A 79 4.07 -3.79 4.59
C ASN A 79 4.02 -2.86 5.82
N ARG A 80 3.29 -3.25 6.87
CA ARG A 80 3.04 -2.46 8.09
C ARG A 80 2.40 -1.10 7.80
N VAL A 81 1.41 -1.10 6.93
CA VAL A 81 0.72 0.11 6.49
C VAL A 81 -0.75 0.03 6.83
N MET A 82 -1.31 1.15 7.29
CA MET A 82 -2.73 1.35 7.48
C MET A 82 -3.32 2.05 6.27
N TYR A 83 -4.37 1.48 5.71
CA TYR A 83 -5.15 2.10 4.63
C TYR A 83 -6.53 2.47 5.14
N GLY A 84 -6.94 3.71 4.90
CA GLY A 84 -8.35 4.09 5.02
C GLY A 84 -9.20 3.33 4.00
N LEU A 85 -10.48 3.15 4.30
CA LEU A 85 -11.42 2.42 3.46
C LEU A 85 -12.63 3.29 3.17
N GLU A 86 -13.11 3.32 1.94
CA GLU A 86 -14.34 3.97 1.54
C GLU A 86 -15.05 3.16 0.44
N PRO A 87 -16.38 2.97 0.49
CA PRO A 87 -17.29 3.46 1.52
C PRO A 87 -17.26 2.58 2.80
N GLN A 88 -17.46 3.21 3.96
CA GLN A 88 -17.41 2.54 5.27
C GLN A 88 -18.53 1.51 5.48
N GLU A 89 -19.68 1.70 4.86
CA GLU A 89 -20.82 0.77 4.97
C GLU A 89 -20.46 -0.65 4.49
N SER A 90 -19.50 -0.75 3.59
CA SER A 90 -19.05 -2.04 3.04
C SER A 90 -18.22 -2.86 4.03
N VAL A 91 -17.69 -2.24 5.09
CA VAL A 91 -16.72 -2.86 6.00
C VAL A 91 -17.15 -2.93 7.45
N THR A 92 -18.24 -2.25 7.86
CA THR A 92 -18.64 -2.12 9.27
C THR A 92 -18.91 -3.46 9.97
N ALA A 93 -19.27 -4.50 9.24
CA ALA A 93 -19.52 -5.84 9.79
C ALA A 93 -18.27 -6.72 9.91
N HIS A 94 -17.13 -6.24 9.42
CA HIS A 94 -15.93 -7.07 9.17
C HIS A 94 -14.75 -6.76 10.12
N LEU A 95 -15.02 -6.04 11.22
CA LEU A 95 -13.98 -5.72 12.21
C LEU A 95 -13.32 -6.99 12.75
N GLY A 96 -12.01 -7.10 12.56
CA GLY A 96 -11.21 -8.25 12.98
C GLY A 96 -11.11 -9.36 11.92
N ASP A 97 -11.83 -9.25 10.81
CA ASP A 97 -11.71 -10.20 9.71
C ASP A 97 -10.44 -9.92 8.89
N THR A 98 -9.81 -10.99 8.40
CA THR A 98 -8.74 -10.88 7.42
C THR A 98 -9.33 -10.95 6.02
N GLU A 99 -9.10 -9.92 5.23
CA GLU A 99 -9.76 -9.75 3.95
C GLU A 99 -8.82 -9.31 2.84
N THR A 100 -9.26 -9.55 1.62
CA THR A 100 -8.68 -8.96 0.42
C THR A 100 -9.63 -7.89 -0.12
N VAL A 101 -9.18 -6.65 -0.10
CA VAL A 101 -9.90 -5.50 -0.62
C VAL A 101 -9.37 -5.18 -2.02
N ARG A 102 -10.27 -5.14 -3.01
CA ARG A 102 -9.95 -4.68 -4.36
C ARG A 102 -10.55 -3.30 -4.58
N GLY A 103 -9.82 -2.44 -5.25
CA GLY A 103 -10.29 -1.08 -5.46
C GLY A 103 -9.25 -0.18 -6.11
N THR A 104 -9.35 1.11 -5.85
CA THR A 104 -8.37 2.10 -6.30
C THR A 104 -7.82 2.86 -5.11
N LEU A 105 -6.50 3.05 -5.09
CA LEU A 105 -5.83 3.81 -4.03
C LEU A 105 -5.83 5.29 -4.38
N ASP A 106 -6.36 6.11 -3.48
CA ASP A 106 -6.29 7.56 -3.52
C ASP A 106 -5.61 8.06 -2.25
N GLY A 107 -4.36 8.52 -2.39
CA GLY A 107 -3.51 8.82 -1.24
C GLY A 107 -3.26 7.58 -0.38
N SER A 108 -3.79 7.57 0.84
CA SER A 108 -3.75 6.43 1.77
C SER A 108 -5.11 5.74 1.94
N THR A 109 -6.10 6.07 1.09
CA THR A 109 -7.46 5.53 1.19
C THR A 109 -7.77 4.66 -0.01
N ILE A 110 -8.27 3.46 0.24
CA ILE A 110 -8.74 2.55 -0.79
C ILE A 110 -10.23 2.82 -1.05
N GLN A 111 -10.55 3.18 -2.29
CA GLN A 111 -11.92 3.21 -2.79
C GLN A 111 -12.30 1.78 -3.14
N ILE A 112 -13.17 1.19 -2.34
CA ILE A 112 -13.51 -0.23 -2.39
C ILE A 112 -14.39 -0.52 -3.61
N ALA A 113 -13.97 -1.49 -4.41
CA ALA A 113 -14.80 -2.08 -5.47
C ALA A 113 -15.39 -3.43 -5.04
N SER A 114 -14.62 -4.26 -4.33
CA SER A 114 -15.07 -5.52 -3.74
C SER A 114 -14.23 -5.91 -2.54
N ILE A 115 -14.83 -6.72 -1.65
CA ILE A 115 -14.21 -7.31 -0.48
C ILE A 115 -14.40 -8.81 -0.56
N GLU A 116 -13.36 -9.55 -0.28
CA GLU A 116 -13.38 -11.01 -0.26
C GLU A 116 -12.70 -11.48 1.03
N LEU A 117 -13.37 -12.31 1.83
CA LEU A 117 -12.76 -12.97 2.98
C LEU A 117 -11.50 -13.70 2.50
N MET A 118 -10.37 -13.43 3.14
CA MET A 118 -9.14 -14.13 2.83
C MET A 118 -9.25 -15.56 3.39
N SER A 119 -9.54 -16.50 2.53
CA SER A 119 -9.53 -17.90 2.89
C SER A 119 -8.08 -18.35 3.08
N ILE A 120 -7.60 -18.35 4.33
CA ILE A 120 -6.32 -18.94 4.67
C ILE A 120 -6.48 -20.44 4.78
N GLY A 121 -6.01 -21.15 3.78
CA GLY A 121 -6.08 -22.60 3.75
C GLY A 121 -7.30 -23.17 3.03
N LEU A 122 -7.58 -24.43 3.31
CA LEU A 122 -8.69 -25.17 2.70
C LEU A 122 -9.98 -24.94 3.48
N ALA A 123 -11.08 -24.77 2.76
CA ALA A 123 -12.39 -24.73 3.41
C ALA A 123 -12.67 -26.06 4.12
N THR A 124 -13.44 -25.98 5.20
CA THR A 124 -13.85 -27.17 5.96
C THR A 124 -14.51 -28.20 5.05
N GLY A 125 -14.08 -29.47 5.15
CA GLY A 125 -14.56 -30.59 4.32
C GLY A 125 -13.81 -30.74 3.00
N GLN A 126 -12.92 -29.84 2.62
CA GLN A 126 -12.05 -30.04 1.47
C GLN A 126 -10.91 -31.02 1.80
N LYS A 127 -10.56 -31.85 0.82
CA LYS A 127 -9.45 -32.79 0.95
C LYS A 127 -8.12 -32.04 0.92
N ALA A 128 -7.28 -32.27 1.92
CA ALA A 128 -5.92 -31.73 1.94
C ALA A 128 -5.11 -32.18 0.72
N PRO A 129 -4.31 -31.27 0.11
CA PRO A 129 -3.42 -31.68 -0.98
C PRO A 129 -2.39 -32.69 -0.49
N VAL A 130 -1.97 -33.55 -1.38
CA VAL A 130 -0.90 -34.51 -1.08
C VAL A 130 0.42 -33.74 -0.93
N PHE A 131 1.20 -34.13 0.06
CA PHE A 131 2.56 -33.62 0.24
C PHE A 131 3.52 -34.76 0.54
N SER A 132 4.80 -34.48 0.31
CA SER A 132 5.90 -35.36 0.70
C SER A 132 7.03 -34.48 1.21
N ALA A 133 7.47 -34.68 2.44
CA ALA A 133 8.56 -33.95 3.06
C ALA A 133 9.48 -34.90 3.81
N ARG A 134 10.74 -34.50 4.04
CA ARG A 134 11.66 -35.27 4.88
C ARG A 134 11.61 -34.75 6.31
N ASP A 135 11.55 -35.68 7.27
CA ASP A 135 11.69 -35.36 8.69
C ASP A 135 13.18 -35.10 9.05
N GLN A 136 13.42 -34.72 10.31
CA GLN A 136 14.76 -34.46 10.84
C GLN A 136 15.70 -35.66 10.78
N PHE A 137 15.17 -36.88 10.56
CA PHE A 137 15.93 -38.10 10.41
C PHE A 137 16.08 -38.54 8.94
N GLY A 138 15.65 -37.70 8.00
CA GLY A 138 15.69 -37.97 6.56
C GLY A 138 14.61 -38.88 6.03
N ARG A 139 13.67 -39.33 6.85
CA ARG A 139 12.58 -40.24 6.46
C ARG A 139 11.50 -39.41 5.72
N VAL A 140 10.98 -40.03 4.66
CA VAL A 140 9.88 -39.39 3.91
C VAL A 140 8.59 -39.51 4.71
N GLN A 141 7.96 -38.37 4.94
CA GLN A 141 6.64 -38.24 5.58
C GLN A 141 5.61 -37.78 4.55
N THR A 142 4.42 -38.34 4.64
CA THR A 142 3.26 -38.00 3.84
C THR A 142 2.06 -37.76 4.74
N LEU A 143 0.97 -37.23 4.21
CA LEU A 143 -0.27 -37.07 4.98
C LEU A 143 -0.72 -38.41 5.58
N GLU A 144 -0.62 -39.49 4.82
CA GLU A 144 -1.01 -40.83 5.28
C GLU A 144 -0.09 -41.35 6.38
N SER A 145 1.24 -41.14 6.31
CA SER A 145 2.18 -41.57 7.34
C SER A 145 2.02 -40.81 8.66
N LEU A 146 1.48 -39.60 8.61
CA LEU A 146 1.24 -38.75 9.78
C LEU A 146 -0.17 -38.86 10.34
N LYS A 147 -1.02 -39.63 9.70
CA LYS A 147 -2.42 -39.77 10.10
C LYS A 147 -2.56 -40.45 11.44
N GLY A 148 -3.09 -39.76 12.42
CA GLY A 148 -3.42 -40.31 13.74
C GLY A 148 -4.81 -40.94 13.77
N ALA A 149 -5.05 -41.82 14.74
CA ALA A 149 -6.34 -42.49 14.93
C ALA A 149 -7.51 -41.52 15.17
N ASN A 150 -7.23 -40.38 15.81
CA ASN A 150 -8.22 -39.36 16.14
C ASN A 150 -8.08 -38.06 15.30
N GLY A 151 -7.31 -38.12 14.20
CA GLY A 151 -7.03 -36.99 13.36
C GLY A 151 -5.56 -36.53 13.43
N THR A 152 -5.22 -35.55 12.63
CA THR A 152 -3.88 -34.97 12.54
C THR A 152 -4.02 -33.46 12.44
N ALA A 153 -3.32 -32.71 13.31
CA ALA A 153 -3.14 -31.28 13.17
C ALA A 153 -1.78 -31.00 12.51
N LEU A 154 -1.79 -30.27 11.42
CA LEU A 154 -0.58 -29.83 10.72
C LEU A 154 -0.41 -28.33 10.93
N LEU A 155 0.74 -27.93 11.49
CA LEU A 155 1.13 -26.55 11.65
C LEU A 155 2.22 -26.22 10.62
N PHE A 156 1.97 -25.21 9.81
CA PHE A 156 2.94 -24.68 8.87
C PHE A 156 3.47 -23.35 9.41
N PHE A 157 4.77 -23.22 9.50
CA PHE A 157 5.39 -21.97 9.92
C PHE A 157 6.58 -21.67 9.02
N ARG A 158 6.84 -20.39 8.83
CA ARG A 158 7.87 -19.93 7.89
C ARG A 158 9.27 -19.96 8.49
N SER A 159 9.40 -19.69 9.78
CA SER A 159 10.65 -19.68 10.54
C SER A 159 10.35 -19.94 12.01
N ALA A 160 11.32 -20.55 12.71
CA ALA A 160 11.30 -20.72 14.16
C ALA A 160 12.21 -19.69 14.86
N ASP A 161 12.83 -18.78 14.11
CA ASP A 161 13.66 -17.71 14.65
C ASP A 161 12.77 -16.48 14.94
N TRP A 162 12.45 -16.28 16.19
CA TRP A 162 11.84 -15.09 16.80
C TRP A 162 12.55 -14.72 18.08
#